data_7e07470b38128b7447a2afcb9401e601
#
_entry.id   7e07470b38128b7447a2afcb9401e601
#
_cell.length_a   1.000
_cell.length_b   1.000
_cell.length_c   1.000
_cell.angle_alpha   90.00
_cell.angle_beta   90.00
_cell.angle_gamma   90.00
#
_symmetry.space_group_name_H-M   'P 1'
#
loop_
_entity.id
_entity.type
_entity.pdbx_description
1 polymer ?
#
loop_
_entity_poly.entity_id
_entity_poly.type
_entity_poly.pdbx_seq_one_letter_code
_entity_poly.pdbx_strand_id
1 'polypeptide(L)'
;MQLRSVFLLVLMSVASFQALSADTAPVPDGYHLRPGDMLTVSVWKETELQSEVLIRPDGGMSFALAGDVQAAGHTVKELAEILQTKVREFIPAAVVTVSVKSILGNQVFVIGKVNKPGGFVLTGPMDVMQALSLAGGTTPYASPNKIKVLRRTGDHLSSIPFHYRDIEHGQKLDQDILLQNGDTVVVP
;
A
#
# COMPACT_ATOMS: atom_id res chain seq x y z
N MET A 1 -34.89 -75.85 -20.38
CA MET A 1 -34.78 -75.13 -19.04
C MET A 1 -33.74 -74.02 -19.23
N GLN A 2 -34.21 -72.80 -19.45
CA GLN A 2 -33.42 -71.68 -19.92
C GLN A 2 -33.09 -70.80 -18.71
N LEU A 3 -31.79 -70.66 -18.41
CA LEU A 3 -31.30 -69.72 -17.36
C LEU A 3 -30.96 -68.40 -18.06
N ARG A 4 -31.73 -67.32 -17.83
CA ARG A 4 -31.50 -66.00 -18.36
C ARG A 4 -30.62 -65.21 -17.37
N SER A 5 -29.36 -64.98 -17.70
CA SER A 5 -28.46 -64.06 -17.05
C SER A 5 -28.87 -62.61 -17.33
N VAL A 6 -29.22 -61.89 -16.30
CA VAL A 6 -29.45 -60.44 -16.34
C VAL A 6 -28.11 -59.76 -16.04
N PHE A 7 -27.55 -59.11 -17.09
CA PHE A 7 -26.35 -58.30 -17.00
C PHE A 7 -26.73 -56.90 -16.50
N LEU A 8 -26.43 -56.60 -15.23
CA LEU A 8 -26.69 -55.30 -14.64
C LEU A 8 -25.52 -54.35 -15.00
N LEU A 9 -25.79 -53.40 -15.91
CA LEU A 9 -24.84 -52.38 -16.35
C LEU A 9 -24.84 -51.23 -15.32
N VAL A 10 -23.84 -51.23 -14.45
CA VAL A 10 -23.61 -50.12 -13.51
C VAL A 10 -22.87 -49.00 -14.28
N LEU A 11 -23.61 -47.96 -14.58
CA LEU A 11 -23.05 -46.71 -15.16
C LEU A 11 -22.39 -45.90 -14.04
N MET A 12 -21.07 -45.97 -13.97
CA MET A 12 -20.26 -45.12 -13.06
C MET A 12 -20.18 -43.73 -13.68
N SER A 13 -20.98 -42.79 -13.20
CA SER A 13 -20.83 -41.36 -13.51
C SER A 13 -19.63 -40.79 -12.78
N VAL A 14 -18.53 -40.58 -13.50
CA VAL A 14 -17.36 -39.85 -13.02
C VAL A 14 -17.75 -38.37 -12.97
N ALA A 15 -18.09 -37.87 -11.78
CA ALA A 15 -18.24 -36.43 -11.55
C ALA A 15 -16.87 -35.79 -11.64
N SER A 16 -16.63 -35.10 -12.77
CA SER A 16 -15.43 -34.27 -12.93
C SER A 16 -15.48 -33.12 -11.96
N PHE A 17 -14.71 -33.23 -10.88
CA PHE A 17 -14.47 -32.16 -9.93
C PHE A 17 -13.57 -31.14 -10.62
N GLN A 18 -14.15 -30.10 -11.21
CA GLN A 18 -13.38 -28.96 -11.71
C GLN A 18 -12.82 -28.24 -10.49
N ALA A 19 -11.52 -28.39 -10.26
CA ALA A 19 -10.80 -27.57 -9.31
C ALA A 19 -10.91 -26.11 -9.76
N LEU A 20 -11.64 -25.30 -8.99
CA LEU A 20 -11.61 -23.84 -9.12
C LEU A 20 -10.16 -23.44 -8.79
N SER A 21 -9.38 -23.13 -9.82
CA SER A 21 -8.10 -22.45 -9.63
C SER A 21 -8.43 -21.11 -9.01
N ALA A 22 -8.16 -20.98 -7.70
CA ALA A 22 -8.17 -19.68 -7.04
C ALA A 22 -7.11 -18.84 -7.76
N ASP A 23 -7.58 -17.88 -8.53
CA ASP A 23 -6.76 -16.83 -9.13
C ASP A 23 -6.12 -16.08 -7.94
N THR A 24 -4.90 -16.47 -7.60
CA THR A 24 -4.14 -15.84 -6.54
C THR A 24 -3.77 -14.46 -7.10
N ALA A 25 -4.56 -13.45 -6.72
CA ALA A 25 -4.21 -12.06 -7.01
C ALA A 25 -2.73 -11.85 -6.64
N PRO A 26 -1.93 -11.22 -7.52
CA PRO A 26 -0.52 -10.99 -7.23
C PRO A 26 -0.43 -10.27 -5.87
N VAL A 27 0.30 -10.88 -4.93
CA VAL A 27 0.63 -10.24 -3.65
C VAL A 27 1.26 -8.90 -4.02
N PRO A 28 0.74 -7.77 -3.55
CA PRO A 28 1.32 -6.48 -3.88
C PRO A 28 2.80 -6.53 -3.57
N ASP A 29 3.64 -6.15 -4.51
CA ASP A 29 5.05 -5.93 -4.25
C ASP A 29 5.15 -5.10 -2.98
N GLY A 30 6.05 -5.47 -2.07
CA GLY A 30 6.13 -4.87 -0.74
C GLY A 30 6.19 -3.34 -0.81
N TYR A 31 5.97 -2.69 0.32
CA TYR A 31 6.02 -1.23 0.41
C TYR A 31 7.33 -0.68 -0.20
N HIS A 32 7.21 0.22 -1.15
CA HIS A 32 8.34 0.96 -1.72
C HIS A 32 8.57 2.23 -0.92
N LEU A 33 9.77 2.38 -0.44
CA LEU A 33 10.21 3.51 0.37
C LEU A 33 10.04 4.85 -0.37
N ARG A 34 9.68 5.90 0.36
CA ARG A 34 9.39 7.23 -0.17
C ARG A 34 10.17 8.31 0.56
N PRO A 35 10.43 9.45 -0.10
CA PRO A 35 10.93 10.64 0.60
C PRO A 35 10.03 11.01 1.78
N GLY A 36 10.65 11.30 2.93
CA GLY A 36 9.95 11.57 4.18
C GLY A 36 9.77 10.37 5.10
N ASP A 37 10.03 9.15 4.64
CA ASP A 37 10.04 7.97 5.51
C ASP A 37 11.25 7.98 6.43
N MET A 38 11.04 7.50 7.65
CA MET A 38 12.09 7.32 8.65
C MET A 38 12.41 5.83 8.79
N LEU A 39 13.66 5.50 8.66
CA LEU A 39 14.18 4.13 8.78
C LEU A 39 15.05 4.00 10.03
N THR A 40 15.09 2.81 10.59
CA THR A 40 16.13 2.37 11.51
C THR A 40 17.02 1.37 10.79
N VAL A 41 18.29 1.68 10.69
CA VAL A 41 19.32 0.81 10.08
C VAL A 41 20.25 0.34 11.18
N SER A 42 20.54 -0.94 11.24
CA SER A 42 21.46 -1.53 12.20
C SER A 42 22.36 -2.58 11.54
N VAL A 43 23.57 -2.72 12.06
CA VAL A 43 24.52 -3.74 11.64
C VAL A 43 24.76 -4.70 12.81
N TRP A 44 24.63 -6.00 12.56
CA TRP A 44 24.75 -7.02 13.60
C TRP A 44 26.12 -6.96 14.29
N LYS A 45 26.10 -6.90 15.63
CA LYS A 45 27.26 -6.77 16.52
C LYS A 45 28.00 -5.42 16.45
N GLU A 46 27.52 -4.45 15.67
CA GLU A 46 28.10 -3.11 15.55
C GLU A 46 27.10 -2.09 16.09
N THR A 47 27.03 -1.92 17.40
CA THR A 47 26.06 -1.03 18.07
C THR A 47 26.23 0.45 17.69
N GLU A 48 27.47 0.85 17.35
CA GLU A 48 27.78 2.22 16.89
C GLU A 48 27.25 2.52 15.48
N LEU A 49 26.92 1.49 14.71
CA LEU A 49 26.36 1.59 13.37
C LEU A 49 24.82 1.50 13.38
N GLN A 50 24.19 1.62 14.54
CA GLN A 50 22.73 1.74 14.61
C GLN A 50 22.33 3.20 14.53
N SER A 51 21.52 3.56 13.54
CA SER A 51 21.05 4.94 13.38
C SER A 51 19.63 5.00 12.79
N GLU A 52 18.95 6.10 13.11
CA GLU A 52 17.71 6.49 12.45
C GLU A 52 18.04 7.38 11.26
N VAL A 53 17.50 7.06 10.12
CA VAL A 53 17.81 7.73 8.87
C VAL A 53 16.55 8.18 8.17
N LEU A 54 16.48 9.47 7.84
CA LEU A 54 15.41 10.06 7.03
C LEU A 54 15.72 9.89 5.55
N ILE A 55 14.75 9.44 4.77
CA ILE A 55 14.82 9.52 3.30
C ILE A 55 14.59 10.96 2.90
N ARG A 56 15.59 11.57 2.30
CA ARG A 56 15.61 12.96 1.85
C ARG A 56 14.62 13.19 0.70
N PRO A 57 14.25 14.46 0.40
CA PRO A 57 13.39 14.79 -0.74
C PRO A 57 13.92 14.36 -2.11
N ASP A 58 15.24 14.21 -2.25
CA ASP A 58 15.90 13.67 -3.45
C ASP A 58 15.78 12.13 -3.55
N GLY A 59 15.18 11.49 -2.56
CA GLY A 59 15.05 10.03 -2.45
C GLY A 59 16.29 9.33 -1.91
N GLY A 60 17.36 10.05 -1.63
CA GLY A 60 18.59 9.52 -1.07
C GLY A 60 18.54 9.41 0.46
N MET A 61 19.44 8.62 1.01
CA MET A 61 19.77 8.54 2.43
C MET A 61 21.28 8.41 2.61
N SER A 62 21.77 8.81 3.78
CA SER A 62 23.18 8.63 4.14
C SER A 62 23.29 7.66 5.30
N PHE A 63 24.19 6.68 5.19
CA PHE A 63 24.47 5.72 6.27
C PHE A 63 25.97 5.55 6.45
N ALA A 64 26.39 5.35 7.69
CA ALA A 64 27.80 5.15 8.01
C ALA A 64 28.40 3.99 7.20
N LEU A 65 29.62 4.15 6.71
CA LEU A 65 30.36 3.24 5.84
C LEU A 65 29.76 3.03 4.44
N ALA A 66 28.42 3.15 4.28
CA ALA A 66 27.77 3.00 2.97
C ALA A 66 27.72 4.32 2.17
N GLY A 67 27.93 5.47 2.84
CA GLY A 67 27.81 6.79 2.22
C GLY A 67 26.38 7.12 1.79
N ASP A 68 26.25 7.85 0.69
CA ASP A 68 24.96 8.17 0.09
C ASP A 68 24.44 7.02 -0.76
N VAL A 69 23.15 6.68 -0.55
CA VAL A 69 22.45 5.59 -1.21
C VAL A 69 21.05 6.06 -1.63
N GLN A 70 20.60 5.69 -2.82
CA GLN A 70 19.24 5.88 -3.24
C GLN A 70 18.34 4.89 -2.50
N ALA A 71 17.38 5.38 -1.71
CA ALA A 71 16.47 4.56 -0.92
C ALA A 71 15.05 4.57 -1.49
N ALA A 72 14.58 5.73 -1.97
CA ALA A 72 13.24 5.84 -2.53
C ALA A 72 13.08 4.96 -3.78
N GLY A 73 11.93 4.28 -3.87
CA GLY A 73 11.61 3.35 -4.94
C GLY A 73 12.06 1.90 -4.68
N HIS A 74 12.93 1.67 -3.70
CA HIS A 74 13.31 0.33 -3.26
C HIS A 74 12.40 -0.18 -2.14
N THR A 75 12.28 -1.49 -2.05
CA THR A 75 11.72 -2.16 -0.88
C THR A 75 12.73 -2.16 0.26
N VAL A 76 12.26 -2.40 1.49
CA VAL A 76 13.13 -2.53 2.67
C VAL A 76 14.20 -3.61 2.47
N LYS A 77 13.83 -4.72 1.82
CA LYS A 77 14.74 -5.84 1.54
C LYS A 77 15.84 -5.44 0.56
N GLU A 78 15.46 -4.83 -0.56
CA GLU A 78 16.42 -4.37 -1.58
C GLU A 78 17.39 -3.34 -0.98
N LEU A 79 16.89 -2.39 -0.20
CA LEU A 79 17.75 -1.41 0.47
C LEU A 79 18.72 -2.07 1.46
N ALA A 80 18.27 -3.09 2.21
CA ALA A 80 19.14 -3.82 3.12
C ALA A 80 20.27 -4.54 2.36
N GLU A 81 19.97 -5.13 1.20
CA GLU A 81 20.96 -5.80 0.35
C GLU A 81 21.98 -4.80 -0.23
N ILE A 82 21.52 -3.62 -0.68
CA ILE A 82 22.38 -2.54 -1.17
C ILE A 82 23.33 -2.06 -0.08
N LEU A 83 22.79 -1.75 1.11
CA LEU A 83 23.59 -1.30 2.24
C LEU A 83 24.58 -2.37 2.69
N GLN A 84 24.13 -3.62 2.78
CA GLN A 84 24.99 -4.73 3.16
C GLN A 84 26.18 -4.91 2.21
N THR A 85 25.96 -4.76 0.92
CA THR A 85 27.03 -4.84 -0.09
C THR A 85 28.10 -3.78 0.16
N LYS A 86 27.69 -2.53 0.41
CA LYS A 86 28.61 -1.42 0.67
C LYS A 86 29.33 -1.55 2.01
N VAL A 87 28.62 -1.93 3.08
CA VAL A 87 29.21 -2.09 4.42
C VAL A 87 30.23 -3.25 4.45
N ARG A 88 30.03 -4.29 3.65
CA ARG A 88 30.95 -5.43 3.56
C ARG A 88 32.33 -5.09 2.97
N GLU A 89 32.46 -3.98 2.29
CA GLU A 89 33.78 -3.48 1.86
C GLU A 89 34.68 -3.14 3.07
N PHE A 90 34.07 -2.80 4.22
CA PHE A 90 34.76 -2.45 5.45
C PHE A 90 34.64 -3.54 6.52
N ILE A 91 33.49 -4.22 6.58
CA ILE A 91 33.19 -5.27 7.55
C ILE A 91 32.70 -6.52 6.79
N PRO A 92 33.59 -7.45 6.43
CA PRO A 92 33.30 -8.58 5.55
C PRO A 92 32.13 -9.48 6.01
N ALA A 93 31.90 -9.59 7.33
CA ALA A 93 30.83 -10.41 7.92
C ALA A 93 29.58 -9.59 8.30
N ALA A 94 29.43 -8.35 7.79
CA ALA A 94 28.32 -7.50 8.11
C ALA A 94 26.96 -8.11 7.69
N VAL A 95 26.00 -8.05 8.61
CA VAL A 95 24.58 -8.33 8.35
C VAL A 95 23.82 -7.05 8.67
N VAL A 96 23.25 -6.44 7.64
CA VAL A 96 22.52 -5.18 7.76
C VAL A 96 21.02 -5.47 7.86
N THR A 97 20.37 -4.87 8.84
CA THR A 97 18.91 -4.89 9.02
C THR A 97 18.37 -3.49 8.82
N VAL A 98 17.35 -3.37 8.00
CA VAL A 98 16.60 -2.14 7.78
C VAL A 98 15.16 -2.35 8.28
N SER A 99 14.65 -1.40 9.06
CA SER A 99 13.27 -1.41 9.53
C SER A 99 12.63 -0.04 9.28
N VAL A 100 11.36 -0.02 8.90
CA VAL A 100 10.60 1.23 8.77
C VAL A 100 10.14 1.66 10.15
N LYS A 101 10.54 2.85 10.59
CA LYS A 101 10.09 3.47 11.84
C LYS A 101 8.80 4.27 11.65
N SER A 102 8.71 5.03 10.57
CA SER A 102 7.48 5.75 10.19
C SER A 102 7.41 5.94 8.67
N ILE A 103 6.19 5.96 8.14
CA ILE A 103 5.87 6.06 6.70
C ILE A 103 5.25 7.42 6.38
N LEU A 104 5.86 8.52 6.84
CA LEU A 104 5.34 9.87 6.63
C LEU A 104 5.37 10.33 5.16
N GLY A 105 6.13 9.64 4.32
CA GLY A 105 6.15 9.86 2.87
C GLY A 105 4.91 9.33 2.14
N ASN A 106 4.00 8.63 2.81
CA ASN A 106 2.81 8.03 2.22
C ASN A 106 1.54 8.57 2.87
N GLN A 107 1.01 9.71 2.36
CA GLN A 107 -0.11 10.42 2.95
C GLN A 107 -1.15 10.82 1.93
N VAL A 108 -2.40 10.94 2.38
CA VAL A 108 -3.50 11.62 1.68
C VAL A 108 -3.98 12.80 2.52
N PHE A 109 -4.60 13.76 1.87
CA PHE A 109 -5.12 14.95 2.53
C PHE A 109 -6.63 15.01 2.41
N VAL A 110 -7.32 15.37 3.50
CA VAL A 110 -8.76 15.63 3.50
C VAL A 110 -8.98 17.07 3.94
N ILE A 111 -9.62 17.86 3.08
CA ILE A 111 -9.83 19.28 3.31
C ILE A 111 -11.30 19.68 3.09
N GLY A 112 -11.69 20.82 3.65
CA GLY A 112 -13.03 21.39 3.50
C GLY A 112 -13.93 21.06 4.67
N LYS A 113 -15.23 20.81 4.38
CA LYS A 113 -16.25 20.66 5.42
C LYS A 113 -16.31 19.25 6.02
N VAL A 114 -15.20 18.85 6.66
CA VAL A 114 -15.08 17.64 7.49
C VAL A 114 -14.80 18.02 8.93
N ASN A 115 -15.04 17.11 9.87
CA ASN A 115 -14.85 17.40 11.29
C ASN A 115 -13.36 17.53 11.68
N LYS A 116 -12.45 16.80 11.00
CA LYS A 116 -11.01 16.81 11.27
C LYS A 116 -10.24 16.87 9.93
N PRO A 117 -10.13 18.08 9.34
CA PRO A 117 -9.32 18.24 8.13
C PRO A 117 -7.82 18.03 8.46
N GLY A 118 -7.06 17.45 7.53
CA GLY A 118 -5.63 17.22 7.72
C GLY A 118 -5.05 16.17 6.79
N GLY A 119 -3.79 15.81 7.05
CA GLY A 119 -3.08 14.71 6.40
C GLY A 119 -3.26 13.40 7.16
N PHE A 120 -3.49 12.32 6.45
CA PHE A 120 -3.66 10.97 6.99
C PHE A 120 -2.67 10.03 6.33
N VAL A 121 -1.92 9.29 7.16
CA VAL A 121 -0.92 8.33 6.69
C VAL A 121 -1.61 7.10 6.11
N LEU A 122 -1.21 6.70 4.91
CA LEU A 122 -1.64 5.46 4.28
C LEU A 122 -0.81 4.29 4.81
N THR A 123 -1.31 3.57 5.79
CA THR A 123 -0.67 2.36 6.33
C THR A 123 -1.01 1.10 5.54
N GLY A 124 -1.93 1.20 4.59
CA GLY A 124 -2.39 0.15 3.70
C GLY A 124 -3.33 0.73 2.64
N PRO A 125 -3.94 -0.10 1.79
CA PRO A 125 -4.97 0.34 0.87
C PRO A 125 -6.08 1.09 1.62
N MET A 126 -6.44 2.28 1.16
CA MET A 126 -7.46 3.15 1.76
C MET A 126 -8.34 3.72 0.66
N ASP A 127 -9.63 3.61 0.78
CA ASP A 127 -10.61 4.22 -0.10
C ASP A 127 -11.07 5.62 0.39
N VAL A 128 -11.89 6.29 -0.40
CA VAL A 128 -12.38 7.64 -0.08
C VAL A 128 -13.27 7.63 1.15
N MET A 129 -14.13 6.62 1.32
CA MET A 129 -15.00 6.50 2.49
C MET A 129 -14.20 6.31 3.77
N GLN A 130 -13.16 5.50 3.74
CA GLN A 130 -12.25 5.29 4.87
C GLN A 130 -11.52 6.59 5.24
N ALA A 131 -11.02 7.34 4.25
CA ALA A 131 -10.36 8.63 4.50
C ALA A 131 -11.34 9.65 5.12
N LEU A 132 -12.57 9.71 4.62
CA LEU A 132 -13.61 10.56 5.22
C LEU A 132 -13.95 10.12 6.65
N SER A 133 -13.97 8.81 6.93
CA SER A 133 -14.18 8.28 8.28
C SER A 133 -13.07 8.72 9.23
N LEU A 134 -11.80 8.64 8.81
CA LEU A 134 -10.65 9.13 9.59
C LEU A 134 -10.74 10.64 9.85
N ALA A 135 -11.24 11.40 8.88
CA ALA A 135 -11.52 12.83 9.02
C ALA A 135 -12.76 13.13 9.90
N GLY A 136 -13.36 12.12 10.51
CA GLY A 136 -14.51 12.24 11.41
C GLY A 136 -15.84 12.49 10.69
N GLY A 137 -15.92 12.17 9.40
CA GLY A 137 -17.10 12.38 8.55
C GLY A 137 -17.26 13.83 8.08
N THR A 138 -18.30 14.05 7.27
CA THR A 138 -18.65 15.37 6.77
C THR A 138 -19.43 16.19 7.82
N THR A 139 -19.27 17.51 7.79
CA THR A 139 -20.09 18.40 8.63
C THR A 139 -21.50 18.55 8.06
N PRO A 140 -22.48 19.04 8.85
CA PRO A 140 -23.84 19.31 8.35
C PRO A 140 -23.91 20.34 7.21
N TYR A 141 -22.87 21.14 7.05
CA TYR A 141 -22.78 22.19 6.02
C TYR A 141 -22.08 21.71 4.75
N ALA A 142 -21.65 20.46 4.68
CA ALA A 142 -20.99 19.88 3.52
C ALA A 142 -21.96 19.64 2.37
N SER A 143 -21.42 19.61 1.17
CA SER A 143 -22.13 19.18 -0.04
C SER A 143 -21.68 17.76 -0.43
N PRO A 144 -22.22 16.68 0.18
CA PRO A 144 -21.64 15.34 0.11
C PRO A 144 -21.62 14.75 -1.30
N ASN A 145 -22.49 15.19 -2.20
CA ASN A 145 -22.51 14.77 -3.61
C ASN A 145 -21.62 15.63 -4.53
N LYS A 146 -20.85 16.56 -3.96
CA LYS A 146 -19.89 17.40 -4.71
C LYS A 146 -18.44 17.16 -4.24
N ILE A 147 -18.20 16.10 -3.49
CA ILE A 147 -16.86 15.69 -3.07
C ILE A 147 -16.07 15.30 -4.32
N LYS A 148 -14.79 15.54 -4.30
CA LYS A 148 -13.87 15.19 -5.37
C LYS A 148 -12.49 14.82 -4.83
N VAL A 149 -11.83 13.92 -5.49
CA VAL A 149 -10.44 13.57 -5.24
C VAL A 149 -9.58 14.29 -6.28
N LEU A 150 -8.64 15.08 -5.83
CA LEU A 150 -7.61 15.68 -6.66
C LEU A 150 -6.39 14.78 -6.65
N ARG A 151 -6.04 14.24 -7.81
CA ARG A 151 -4.88 13.37 -8.01
C ARG A 151 -3.88 14.02 -8.95
N ARG A 152 -2.62 14.07 -8.52
CA ARG A 152 -1.52 14.55 -9.34
C ARG A 152 -0.73 13.37 -9.92
N THR A 153 -0.59 13.35 -11.23
CA THR A 153 0.26 12.38 -11.93
C THR A 153 1.26 13.14 -12.79
N GLY A 154 2.50 13.25 -12.32
CA GLY A 154 3.48 14.16 -12.90
C GLY A 154 3.01 15.62 -12.81
N ASP A 155 2.98 16.31 -13.94
CA ASP A 155 2.50 17.71 -14.02
C ASP A 155 0.98 17.83 -14.20
N HIS A 156 0.28 16.72 -14.41
CA HIS A 156 -1.17 16.73 -14.63
C HIS A 156 -1.93 16.59 -13.31
N LEU A 157 -2.89 17.48 -13.07
CA LEU A 157 -3.83 17.43 -11.95
C LEU A 157 -5.21 17.01 -12.47
N SER A 158 -5.70 15.86 -12.02
CA SER A 158 -7.03 15.35 -12.34
C SER A 158 -8.01 15.56 -11.18
N SER A 159 -9.28 15.69 -11.52
CA SER A 159 -10.37 15.80 -10.55
C SER A 159 -11.35 14.66 -10.75
N ILE A 160 -11.44 13.76 -9.77
CA ILE A 160 -12.27 12.56 -9.79
C ILE A 160 -13.49 12.86 -8.92
N PRO A 161 -14.71 12.86 -9.47
CA PRO A 161 -15.92 13.13 -8.69
C PRO A 161 -16.22 11.95 -7.75
N PHE A 162 -16.79 12.26 -6.58
CA PHE A 162 -17.23 11.30 -5.60
C PHE A 162 -18.59 11.72 -5.02
N HIS A 163 -19.58 10.85 -5.18
CA HIS A 163 -20.95 11.10 -4.72
C HIS A 163 -21.22 10.26 -3.46
N TYR A 164 -20.98 10.83 -2.31
CA TYR A 164 -21.06 10.18 -1.00
C TYR A 164 -22.38 9.42 -0.80
N ARG A 165 -23.52 10.04 -1.14
CA ARG A 165 -24.83 9.42 -0.93
C ARG A 165 -25.06 8.18 -1.80
N ASP A 166 -24.50 8.12 -3.00
CA ASP A 166 -24.62 6.94 -3.85
C ASP A 166 -23.94 5.75 -3.16
N ILE A 167 -22.73 5.96 -2.64
CA ILE A 167 -21.96 4.94 -1.92
C ILE A 167 -22.65 4.54 -0.61
N GLU A 168 -23.12 5.53 0.17
CA GLU A 168 -23.86 5.29 1.43
C GLU A 168 -25.10 4.40 1.20
N HIS A 169 -25.75 4.49 0.04
CA HIS A 169 -26.87 3.64 -0.34
C HIS A 169 -26.47 2.36 -1.10
N GLY A 170 -25.17 2.04 -1.18
CA GLY A 170 -24.66 0.86 -1.89
C GLY A 170 -24.74 0.95 -3.42
N GLN A 171 -24.84 2.18 -3.96
CA GLN A 171 -24.92 2.44 -5.40
C GLN A 171 -23.58 2.96 -5.93
N LYS A 172 -23.26 2.66 -7.21
CA LYS A 172 -22.06 3.15 -7.90
C LYS A 172 -20.78 2.99 -7.07
N LEU A 173 -20.58 1.80 -6.50
CA LEU A 173 -19.44 1.49 -5.62
C LEU A 173 -18.08 1.63 -6.32
N ASP A 174 -18.06 1.63 -7.65
CA ASP A 174 -16.89 1.90 -8.48
C ASP A 174 -16.30 3.32 -8.29
N GLN A 175 -17.07 4.26 -7.73
CA GLN A 175 -16.58 5.59 -7.38
C GLN A 175 -15.75 5.61 -6.10
N ASP A 176 -15.87 4.60 -5.24
CA ASP A 176 -15.08 4.50 -4.01
C ASP A 176 -13.70 3.93 -4.33
N ILE A 177 -12.91 4.77 -4.99
CA ILE A 177 -11.59 4.43 -5.48
C ILE A 177 -10.58 4.33 -4.35
N LEU A 178 -9.55 3.50 -4.56
CA LEU A 178 -8.36 3.49 -3.72
C LEU A 178 -7.59 4.80 -3.90
N LEU A 179 -7.30 5.44 -2.78
CA LEU A 179 -6.49 6.63 -2.71
C LEU A 179 -5.01 6.30 -2.91
N GLN A 180 -4.31 7.22 -3.54
CA GLN A 180 -2.87 7.16 -3.78
C GLN A 180 -2.16 8.24 -2.96
N ASN A 181 -0.87 8.03 -2.74
CA ASN A 181 -0.05 9.04 -2.07
C ASN A 181 -0.17 10.41 -2.74
N GLY A 182 -0.40 11.45 -1.94
CA GLY A 182 -0.55 12.82 -2.41
C GLY A 182 -1.96 13.18 -2.87
N ASP A 183 -2.91 12.24 -2.89
CA ASP A 183 -4.31 12.56 -3.19
C ASP A 183 -4.89 13.54 -2.16
N THR A 184 -5.74 14.43 -2.66
CA THR A 184 -6.48 15.37 -1.81
C THR A 184 -7.98 15.18 -1.99
N VAL A 185 -8.66 14.76 -0.94
CA VAL A 185 -10.13 14.69 -0.87
C VAL A 185 -10.67 16.04 -0.47
N VAL A 186 -11.44 16.68 -1.37
CA VAL A 186 -12.02 18.00 -1.18
C VAL A 186 -13.51 17.87 -0.90
N VAL A 187 -13.93 18.33 0.28
CA VAL A 187 -15.32 18.30 0.73
C VAL A 187 -15.88 19.73 0.76
N PRO A 188 -16.64 20.18 -0.24
CA PRO A 188 -17.18 21.54 -0.33
C PRO A 188 -18.38 21.79 0.58
#